data_95fc382c80f60ad04d1e1234ab7b4eb7
#
_entry.id   95fc382c80f60ad04d1e1234ab7b4eb7
#
_cell.length_a   1.000
_cell.length_b   1.000
_cell.length_c   1.000
_cell.angle_alpha   90.00
_cell.angle_beta   90.00
_cell.angle_gamma   90.00
#
_symmetry.space_group_name_H-M   'P 1'
#
loop_
_entity.id
_entity.type
_entity.pdbx_description
1 polymer ?
#
loop_
_entity_poly.entity_id
_entity_poly.type
_entity_poly.pdbx_seq_one_letter_code
_entity_poly.pdbx_strand_id
1 'polypeptide(L)'
;MPRLRRRRRAKAPALRVRPVSYYLVAGIQLEEEMERLRALPVFADGPLARRRPELKVRRASRKPNRLGFAVPSEFRLSVTAYPEIRPADVLETLLHELVHLHVGRAKEAHGWHGPTFKRTLAQAMREAYGVTIPTPRATLHGPYAEAIKALL
;
A
#
# COMPACT_ATOMS: atom_id res chain seq x y z
N MET A 1 2.89 47.91 21.09
CA MET A 1 2.78 47.38 19.71
C MET A 1 2.72 45.87 19.80
N PRO A 2 1.60 45.23 19.45
CA PRO A 2 1.57 43.79 19.38
C PRO A 2 2.50 43.37 18.24
N ARG A 3 3.47 42.52 18.56
CA ARG A 3 4.26 41.89 17.53
C ARG A 3 3.33 41.04 16.69
N LEU A 4 3.09 41.45 15.45
CA LEU A 4 2.49 40.58 14.43
C LEU A 4 3.32 39.30 14.38
N ARG A 5 2.81 38.22 14.98
CA ARG A 5 3.33 36.89 14.70
C ARG A 5 3.17 36.69 13.20
N ARG A 6 4.25 36.77 12.46
CA ARG A 6 4.29 36.29 11.10
C ARG A 6 3.74 34.87 11.17
N ARG A 7 2.51 34.69 10.70
CA ARG A 7 2.01 33.34 10.40
C ARG A 7 3.05 32.77 9.45
N ARG A 8 3.82 31.80 9.93
CA ARG A 8 4.63 30.98 9.05
C ARG A 8 3.65 30.46 8.02
N ARG A 9 3.74 30.92 6.80
CA ARG A 9 3.09 30.26 5.68
C ARG A 9 3.45 28.80 5.81
N ALA A 10 2.47 27.93 6.03
CA ALA A 10 2.68 26.52 5.89
C ALA A 10 3.31 26.35 4.50
N LYS A 11 4.61 26.05 4.46
CA LYS A 11 5.24 25.69 3.20
C LYS A 11 4.42 24.52 2.69
N ALA A 12 3.81 24.68 1.53
CA ALA A 12 3.32 23.53 0.78
C ALA A 12 4.42 22.45 0.89
N PRO A 13 4.09 21.21 1.29
CA PRO A 13 5.09 20.18 1.40
C PRO A 13 5.83 20.15 0.06
N ALA A 14 7.08 20.59 0.09
CA ALA A 14 7.93 20.46 -1.07
C ALA A 14 7.85 18.99 -1.47
N LEU A 15 7.50 18.72 -2.72
CA LEU A 15 7.63 17.39 -3.30
C LEU A 15 9.08 16.97 -3.05
N ARG A 16 9.28 16.21 -1.97
CA ARG A 16 10.60 15.67 -1.68
C ARG A 16 10.88 14.63 -2.73
N VAL A 17 11.70 15.00 -3.70
CA VAL A 17 12.30 14.03 -4.61
C VAL A 17 13.19 13.14 -3.77
N ARG A 18 12.71 11.96 -3.43
CA ARG A 18 13.50 10.98 -2.70
C ARG A 18 14.34 10.19 -3.70
N PRO A 19 15.55 9.77 -3.34
CA PRO A 19 16.36 8.95 -4.22
C PRO A 19 15.64 7.62 -4.52
N VAL A 20 15.89 7.06 -5.68
CA VAL A 20 15.31 5.76 -6.12
C VAL A 20 15.54 4.67 -5.08
N SER A 21 16.72 4.68 -4.43
CA SER A 21 17.09 3.71 -3.39
C SER A 21 16.20 3.77 -2.14
N TYR A 22 15.54 4.89 -1.87
CA TYR A 22 14.60 5.00 -0.76
C TYR A 22 13.44 4.01 -0.90
N TYR A 23 13.00 3.77 -2.13
CA TYR A 23 11.88 2.89 -2.44
C TYR A 23 12.29 1.44 -2.73
N LEU A 24 13.57 1.13 -2.61
CA LEU A 24 14.06 -0.21 -2.87
C LEU A 24 14.00 -1.05 -1.59
N VAL A 25 13.16 -2.07 -1.57
CA VAL A 25 12.98 -2.99 -0.45
C VAL A 25 13.01 -4.43 -0.95
N ALA A 26 13.91 -5.23 -0.42
CA ALA A 26 14.06 -6.65 -0.82
C ALA A 26 14.17 -6.85 -2.34
N GLY A 27 14.81 -5.92 -3.04
CA GLY A 27 14.94 -5.96 -4.50
C GLY A 27 13.72 -5.44 -5.26
N ILE A 28 12.65 -5.07 -4.59
CA ILE A 28 11.46 -4.48 -5.20
C ILE A 28 11.57 -2.95 -5.17
N GLN A 29 11.45 -2.32 -6.34
CA GLN A 29 11.33 -0.88 -6.44
C GLN A 29 9.86 -0.51 -6.30
N LEU A 30 9.48 0.00 -5.12
CA LEU A 30 8.09 0.18 -4.74
C LEU A 30 7.33 1.21 -5.57
N GLU A 31 7.98 2.27 -6.03
CA GLU A 31 7.29 3.25 -6.89
C GLU A 31 6.92 2.66 -8.24
N GLU A 32 7.83 1.93 -8.87
CA GLU A 32 7.57 1.27 -10.15
C GLU A 32 6.49 0.21 -10.01
N GLU A 33 6.55 -0.59 -8.96
CA GLU A 33 5.53 -1.60 -8.68
C GLU A 33 4.17 -0.97 -8.40
N MET A 34 4.13 0.11 -7.63
CA MET A 34 2.88 0.84 -7.38
C MET A 34 2.28 1.39 -8.68
N GLU A 35 3.08 1.96 -9.58
CA GLU A 35 2.59 2.44 -10.88
C GLU A 35 2.01 1.30 -11.72
N ARG A 36 2.66 0.14 -11.72
CA ARG A 36 2.14 -1.05 -12.40
C ARG A 36 0.81 -1.50 -11.79
N LEU A 37 0.73 -1.55 -10.48
CA LEU A 37 -0.47 -2.01 -9.76
C LEU A 37 -1.66 -1.06 -9.91
N ARG A 38 -1.42 0.24 -9.93
CA ARG A 38 -2.48 1.23 -10.13
C ARG A 38 -3.21 1.07 -11.46
N ALA A 39 -2.53 0.54 -12.45
CA ALA A 39 -3.07 0.32 -13.80
C ALA A 39 -3.89 -0.97 -13.93
N LEU A 40 -4.00 -1.77 -12.88
CA LEU A 40 -4.77 -3.01 -12.92
C LEU A 40 -6.26 -2.74 -13.21
N PRO A 41 -6.92 -3.60 -14.00
CA PRO A 41 -8.34 -3.47 -14.29
C PRO A 41 -9.25 -3.33 -13.07
N VAL A 42 -8.93 -4.01 -11.98
CA VAL A 42 -9.70 -3.94 -10.72
C VAL A 42 -9.78 -2.51 -10.16
N PHE A 43 -8.80 -1.66 -10.46
CA PHE A 43 -8.74 -0.28 -9.99
C PHE A 43 -9.24 0.76 -11.02
N ALA A 44 -9.68 0.33 -12.19
CA ALA A 44 -9.98 1.22 -13.31
C ALA A 44 -11.04 2.29 -13.00
N ASP A 45 -12.03 1.94 -12.19
CA ASP A 45 -13.14 2.85 -11.83
C ASP A 45 -12.92 3.60 -10.51
N GLY A 46 -11.75 3.45 -9.91
CA GLY A 46 -11.48 3.98 -8.59
C GLY A 46 -10.45 5.12 -8.56
N PRO A 47 -10.16 5.63 -7.38
CA PRO A 47 -9.27 6.77 -7.20
C PRO A 47 -7.83 6.49 -7.62
N LEU A 48 -7.37 5.23 -7.55
CA LEU A 48 -5.99 4.88 -7.93
C LEU A 48 -5.71 5.06 -9.41
N ALA A 49 -6.73 4.91 -10.27
CA ALA A 49 -6.59 5.13 -11.71
C ALA A 49 -6.39 6.63 -12.03
N ARG A 50 -6.96 7.51 -11.20
CA ARG A 50 -6.99 8.96 -11.44
C ARG A 50 -5.93 9.72 -10.68
N ARG A 51 -5.41 9.18 -9.60
CA ARG A 51 -4.51 9.89 -8.70
C ARG A 51 -3.45 8.95 -8.15
N ARG A 52 -2.22 9.44 -8.11
CA ARG A 52 -1.11 8.75 -7.50
C ARG A 52 -1.14 8.96 -5.97
N PRO A 53 -1.16 7.90 -5.16
CA PRO A 53 -1.04 8.04 -3.71
C PRO A 53 0.39 8.42 -3.31
N GLU A 54 0.51 9.07 -2.15
CA GLU A 54 1.79 9.27 -1.51
C GLU A 54 2.27 7.93 -0.92
N LEU A 55 3.46 7.53 -1.29
CA LEU A 55 4.09 6.30 -0.81
C LEU A 55 5.24 6.63 0.15
N LYS A 56 5.19 6.04 1.34
CA LYS A 56 6.26 6.10 2.33
C LYS A 56 6.83 4.73 2.60
N VAL A 57 8.13 4.67 2.82
CA VAL A 57 8.82 3.47 3.26
C VAL A 57 9.29 3.71 4.69
N ARG A 58 8.78 2.91 5.62
CA ARG A 58 9.22 2.90 7.01
C ARG A 58 10.27 1.81 7.19
N ARG A 59 11.26 2.08 8.02
CA ARG A 59 12.30 1.09 8.31
C ARG A 59 12.28 0.77 9.79
N ALA A 60 12.15 -0.53 10.10
CA ALA A 60 12.12 -1.05 11.45
C ALA A 60 13.31 -1.96 11.69
N SER A 61 13.82 -2.01 12.93
CA SER A 61 14.94 -2.86 13.32
C SER A 61 14.55 -4.34 13.49
N ARG A 62 13.25 -4.61 13.57
CA ARG A 62 12.68 -5.97 13.66
C ARG A 62 11.29 -5.97 13.05
N LYS A 63 10.76 -7.15 12.74
CA LYS A 63 9.43 -7.30 12.15
C LYS A 63 8.37 -6.72 13.09
N PRO A 64 7.63 -5.67 12.65
CA PRO A 64 6.56 -5.08 13.44
C PRO A 64 5.27 -5.90 13.32
N ASN A 65 4.31 -5.64 14.23
CA ASN A 65 2.97 -6.22 14.12
C ASN A 65 2.22 -5.70 12.88
N ARG A 66 2.47 -4.45 12.50
CA ARG A 66 1.86 -3.80 11.35
C ARG A 66 2.88 -3.64 10.24
N LEU A 67 2.68 -4.35 9.13
CA LEU A 67 3.61 -4.37 7.99
C LEU A 67 3.45 -3.20 7.05
N GLY A 68 2.32 -2.52 7.12
CA GLY A 68 2.01 -1.33 6.35
C GLY A 68 0.73 -0.70 6.86
N PHE A 69 0.39 0.47 6.34
CA PHE A 69 -0.91 1.04 6.59
C PHE A 69 -1.31 1.99 5.45
N ALA A 70 -2.60 2.25 5.36
CA ALA A 70 -3.19 3.18 4.42
C ALA A 70 -4.07 4.18 5.13
N VAL A 71 -4.06 5.42 4.67
CA VAL A 71 -4.91 6.50 5.14
C VAL A 71 -5.71 7.02 3.95
N PRO A 72 -6.90 6.45 3.68
CA PRO A 72 -7.70 6.84 2.51
C PRO A 72 -8.05 8.33 2.46
N SER A 73 -8.33 8.95 3.61
CA SER A 73 -8.65 10.37 3.68
C SER A 73 -7.51 11.29 3.24
N GLU A 74 -6.26 10.84 3.37
CA GLU A 74 -5.07 11.58 2.95
C GLU A 74 -4.45 11.01 1.66
N PHE A 75 -5.02 9.95 1.16
CA PHE A 75 -4.57 9.24 -0.04
C PHE A 75 -3.08 8.90 0.01
N ARG A 76 -2.67 8.28 1.09
CA ARG A 76 -1.30 7.84 1.33
C ARG A 76 -1.25 6.44 1.90
N LEU A 77 -0.12 5.79 1.67
CA LEU A 77 0.18 4.47 2.24
C LEU A 77 1.63 4.38 2.64
N SER A 78 1.92 3.42 3.50
CA SER A 78 3.30 3.07 3.86
C SER A 78 3.52 1.57 3.83
N VAL A 79 4.75 1.19 3.51
CA VAL A 79 5.25 -0.18 3.61
C VAL A 79 6.41 -0.16 4.60
N THR A 80 6.45 -1.11 5.52
CA THR A 80 7.52 -1.23 6.50
C THR A 80 8.54 -2.26 6.05
N ALA A 81 9.79 -1.81 5.86
CA ALA A 81 10.93 -2.66 5.63
C ALA A 81 11.52 -3.09 6.97
N TYR A 82 11.83 -4.36 7.13
CA TYR A 82 12.45 -4.94 8.32
C TYR A 82 13.49 -5.98 7.89
N PRO A 83 14.43 -6.36 8.77
CA PRO A 83 15.40 -7.39 8.44
C PRO A 83 14.72 -8.69 8.00
N GLU A 84 15.29 -9.35 6.99
CA GLU A 84 14.78 -10.62 6.43
C GLU A 84 13.42 -10.54 5.71
N ILE A 85 12.90 -9.32 5.45
CA ILE A 85 11.70 -9.19 4.63
C ILE A 85 11.96 -9.78 3.24
N ARG A 86 11.02 -10.60 2.76
CA ARG A 86 11.10 -11.25 1.45
C ARG A 86 10.42 -10.38 0.39
N PRO A 87 10.82 -10.50 -0.90
CA PRO A 87 10.12 -9.82 -1.98
C PRO A 87 8.61 -10.07 -1.98
N ALA A 88 8.18 -11.30 -1.75
CA ALA A 88 6.77 -11.65 -1.69
C ALA A 88 6.00 -10.91 -0.58
N ASP A 89 6.63 -10.71 0.58
CA ASP A 89 6.04 -9.94 1.68
C ASP A 89 5.83 -8.47 1.30
N VAL A 90 6.79 -7.90 0.61
CA VAL A 90 6.71 -6.51 0.12
C VAL A 90 5.57 -6.35 -0.88
N LEU A 91 5.46 -7.27 -1.84
CA LEU A 91 4.41 -7.24 -2.87
C LEU A 91 3.02 -7.41 -2.27
N GLU A 92 2.87 -8.35 -1.34
CA GLU A 92 1.60 -8.55 -0.63
C GLU A 92 1.18 -7.29 0.12
N THR A 93 2.09 -6.72 0.90
CA THR A 93 1.81 -5.52 1.71
C THR A 93 1.44 -4.33 0.84
N LEU A 94 2.20 -4.07 -0.22
CA LEU A 94 1.92 -2.95 -1.11
C LEU A 94 0.52 -3.05 -1.73
N LEU A 95 0.17 -4.21 -2.26
CA LEU A 95 -1.13 -4.40 -2.89
C LEU A 95 -2.27 -4.35 -1.87
N HIS A 96 -2.08 -4.92 -0.68
CA HIS A 96 -3.03 -4.85 0.42
C HIS A 96 -3.37 -3.39 0.77
N GLU A 97 -2.37 -2.54 0.91
CA GLU A 97 -2.57 -1.14 1.24
C GLU A 97 -3.20 -0.34 0.07
N LEU A 98 -2.87 -0.66 -1.16
CA LEU A 98 -3.52 -0.07 -2.33
C LEU A 98 -5.01 -0.41 -2.38
N VAL A 99 -5.38 -1.64 -2.04
CA VAL A 99 -6.80 -2.04 -1.95
C VAL A 99 -7.53 -1.22 -0.90
N HIS A 100 -6.93 -0.94 0.25
CA HIS A 100 -7.51 -0.05 1.25
C HIS A 100 -7.80 1.35 0.68
N LEU A 101 -6.89 1.90 -0.11
CA LEU A 101 -7.11 3.21 -0.75
C LEU A 101 -8.22 3.17 -1.79
N HIS A 102 -8.38 2.06 -2.49
CA HIS A 102 -9.43 1.88 -3.48
C HIS A 102 -10.82 1.73 -2.84
N VAL A 103 -10.92 0.86 -1.85
CA VAL A 103 -12.19 0.55 -1.19
C VAL A 103 -12.62 1.69 -0.27
N GLY A 104 -11.69 2.27 0.50
CA GLY A 104 -12.00 3.26 1.52
C GLY A 104 -12.85 2.70 2.66
N ARG A 105 -12.93 3.44 3.75
CA ARG A 105 -13.64 2.99 4.96
C ARG A 105 -15.16 3.00 4.81
N ALA A 106 -15.70 3.99 4.11
CA ALA A 106 -17.15 4.25 4.07
C ALA A 106 -17.95 3.17 3.33
N LYS A 107 -17.28 2.30 2.59
CA LYS A 107 -17.92 1.23 1.80
C LYS A 107 -18.07 -0.09 2.55
N GLU A 108 -17.55 -0.18 3.78
CA GLU A 108 -17.56 -1.41 4.55
C GLU A 108 -18.33 -1.26 5.86
N ALA A 109 -19.40 -2.05 6.02
CA ALA A 109 -20.19 -2.04 7.24
C ALA A 109 -19.49 -2.70 8.44
N HIS A 110 -18.42 -3.46 8.22
CA HIS A 110 -17.76 -4.32 9.21
C HIS A 110 -16.27 -4.00 9.41
N GLY A 111 -15.86 -2.74 9.20
CA GLY A 111 -14.48 -2.30 9.36
C GLY A 111 -13.65 -2.40 8.07
N TRP A 112 -12.32 -2.38 8.21
CA TRP A 112 -11.40 -2.23 7.07
C TRP A 112 -11.27 -3.45 6.17
N HIS A 113 -11.61 -4.65 6.65
CA HIS A 113 -11.41 -5.92 5.94
C HIS A 113 -12.72 -6.66 5.69
N GLY A 114 -13.76 -5.93 5.34
CA GLY A 114 -15.07 -6.51 5.03
C GLY A 114 -15.12 -7.25 3.68
N PRO A 115 -16.31 -7.68 3.25
CA PRO A 115 -16.49 -8.48 2.03
C PRO A 115 -15.98 -7.78 0.76
N THR A 116 -16.20 -6.48 0.62
CA THR A 116 -15.73 -5.71 -0.54
C THR A 116 -14.21 -5.68 -0.61
N PHE A 117 -13.54 -5.44 0.52
CA PHE A 117 -12.10 -5.49 0.60
C PHE A 117 -11.57 -6.86 0.18
N LYS A 118 -12.13 -7.94 0.73
CA LYS A 118 -11.69 -9.31 0.43
C LYS A 118 -11.82 -9.66 -1.04
N ARG A 119 -12.94 -9.32 -1.66
CA ARG A 119 -13.17 -9.57 -3.10
C ARG A 119 -12.21 -8.75 -3.96
N THR A 120 -12.03 -7.49 -3.63
CA THR A 120 -11.13 -6.60 -4.37
C THR A 120 -9.69 -7.08 -4.26
N LEU A 121 -9.25 -7.45 -3.06
CA LEU A 121 -7.90 -7.99 -2.85
C LEU A 121 -7.69 -9.29 -3.63
N ALA A 122 -8.64 -10.21 -3.58
CA ALA A 122 -8.55 -11.48 -4.32
C ALA A 122 -8.44 -11.25 -5.83
N GLN A 123 -9.24 -10.34 -6.38
CA GLN A 123 -9.16 -10.00 -7.80
C GLN A 123 -7.84 -9.30 -8.13
N ALA A 124 -7.40 -8.35 -7.32
CA ALA A 124 -6.13 -7.67 -7.50
C ALA A 124 -4.94 -8.64 -7.50
N MET A 125 -4.93 -9.60 -6.59
CA MET A 125 -3.88 -10.63 -6.51
C MET A 125 -3.86 -11.52 -7.76
N ARG A 126 -5.02 -11.90 -8.28
CA ARG A 126 -5.10 -12.65 -9.54
C ARG A 126 -4.58 -11.83 -10.71
N GLU A 127 -4.98 -10.59 -10.82
CA GLU A 127 -4.55 -9.72 -11.93
C GLU A 127 -3.08 -9.37 -11.88
N ALA A 128 -2.57 -9.08 -10.68
CA ALA A 128 -1.18 -8.65 -10.50
C ALA A 128 -0.17 -9.79 -10.58
N TYR A 129 -0.48 -10.92 -9.94
CA TYR A 129 0.48 -11.99 -9.70
C TYR A 129 -0.02 -13.37 -10.13
N GLY A 130 -1.24 -13.49 -10.58
CA GLY A 130 -1.84 -14.78 -10.99
C GLY A 130 -2.06 -15.73 -9.83
N VAL A 131 -2.17 -15.24 -8.61
CA VAL A 131 -2.33 -16.08 -7.41
C VAL A 131 -3.74 -16.06 -6.85
N THR A 132 -4.15 -17.19 -6.30
CA THR A 132 -5.40 -17.36 -5.56
C THR A 132 -5.12 -18.13 -4.28
N ILE A 133 -5.92 -17.86 -3.23
CA ILE A 133 -5.85 -18.59 -1.97
C ILE A 133 -7.26 -19.02 -1.53
N PRO A 134 -7.39 -20.04 -0.67
CA PRO A 134 -8.68 -20.40 -0.07
C PRO A 134 -9.21 -19.25 0.80
N THR A 135 -10.49 -18.97 0.69
CA THR A 135 -11.13 -17.71 1.00
C THR A 135 -11.19 -17.19 2.43
N PRO A 136 -11.21 -17.93 3.54
CA PRO A 136 -11.50 -17.25 4.83
C PRO A 136 -10.36 -16.41 5.41
N ARG A 137 -9.14 -16.55 4.91
CA ARG A 137 -7.94 -15.91 5.47
C ARG A 137 -7.36 -14.82 4.57
N ALA A 138 -8.12 -14.38 3.59
CA ALA A 138 -7.65 -13.47 2.54
C ALA A 138 -7.20 -12.07 3.02
N THR A 139 -7.46 -11.71 4.26
CA THR A 139 -7.07 -10.41 4.82
C THR A 139 -5.86 -10.46 5.73
N LEU A 140 -5.39 -11.64 6.08
CA LEU A 140 -4.20 -11.79 6.90
C LEU A 140 -2.96 -11.68 6.03
N HIS A 141 -1.92 -11.01 6.54
CA HIS A 141 -0.61 -11.04 5.91
C HIS A 141 -0.02 -12.45 6.05
N GLY A 142 0.52 -12.96 4.96
CA GLY A 142 1.16 -14.25 4.87
C GLY A 142 0.63 -15.16 3.78
N PRO A 143 -0.67 -15.50 3.69
CA PRO A 143 -1.17 -16.44 2.69
C PRO A 143 -0.88 -16.03 1.25
N TYR A 144 -1.09 -14.77 0.88
CA TYR A 144 -0.76 -14.29 -0.46
C TYR A 144 0.75 -14.22 -0.66
N ALA A 145 1.51 -13.81 0.34
CA ALA A 145 2.96 -13.80 0.24
C ALA A 145 3.52 -15.20 -0.05
N GLU A 146 3.00 -16.25 0.60
CA GLU A 146 3.40 -17.63 0.33
C GLU A 146 3.04 -18.06 -1.10
N ALA A 147 1.85 -17.69 -1.58
CA ALA A 147 1.44 -17.97 -2.95
C ALA A 147 2.31 -17.24 -3.98
N ILE A 148 2.64 -15.98 -3.74
CA ILE A 148 3.53 -15.18 -4.59
C ILE A 148 4.94 -15.77 -4.58
N LYS A 149 5.46 -16.13 -3.41
CA LYS A 149 6.79 -16.72 -3.26
C LYS A 149 6.96 -17.98 -4.10
N ALA A 150 5.94 -18.80 -4.20
CA ALA A 150 5.98 -20.03 -4.99
C ALA A 150 6.19 -19.78 -6.50
N LEU A 151 5.95 -18.54 -6.97
CA LEU A 151 6.09 -18.14 -8.38
C LEU A 151 7.39 -17.37 -8.67
N LEU A 152 8.11 -16.99 -7.65
CA LEU A 152 9.35 -16.23 -7.80
C LEU A 152 10.58 -17.13 -8.02
#